data_dfcfaae91c5c3c20449e48261959f98d
#
_entry.id   dfcfaae91c5c3c20449e48261959f98d
#
_cell.length_a   1.000
_cell.length_b   1.000
_cell.length_c   1.000
_cell.angle_alpha   90.00
_cell.angle_beta   90.00
_cell.angle_gamma   90.00
#
_symmetry.space_group_name_H-M   'P 1'
#
loop_
_entity.id
_entity.type
_entity.pdbx_description
1 polymer ?
#
loop_
_entity_poly.entity_id
_entity_poly.type
_entity_poly.pdbx_seq_one_letter_code
_entity_poly.pdbx_strand_id
1 'polypeptide(L)'
;MLRFAPMSALLATELATNPDFNRWKPRRMYHQISKEDLALRLSKLPRFSLAQLPTPLQQLTNFGTTFGGLNLWMKRDDLSGLEGGGNKTRKLEFVVGDAVQQGCDMLVTVGAIQSNHTRQTAASAAKANLKCALLHCAWTKDAGPHYREIGNVLLSSLMGAELYVDETERPIEDQGPLGAFMAHLTAQGHRPYLIPGGASEHPLGSMGYINCALEIATQTEQLGIEFDYLVHTTGSSSTQAGLLAGFKALGIKTHIIGVADDGETQIKTKRVRELANEALQTLELPALVNAEDVEVIASNDADYGYADSAIKEGIRLMAAKEGIIADPVYEGRAIRGVIDLQASARFPPDAKVLLMHLGGSPAIHAYAGQFDTVELTPFSGD
;
A
#
# COMPACT_ATOMS: atom_id res chain seq x y z
N MET A 1 -34.92 -3.19 -3.15
CA MET A 1 -34.43 -4.27 -4.02
C MET A 1 -33.77 -3.61 -5.25
N LEU A 2 -32.50 -3.30 -5.16
CA LEU A 2 -31.75 -2.79 -6.30
C LEU A 2 -31.47 -3.96 -7.26
N ARG A 3 -31.99 -3.87 -8.47
CA ARG A 3 -31.65 -4.80 -9.55
C ARG A 3 -30.35 -4.36 -10.18
N PHE A 4 -29.32 -5.18 -10.02
CA PHE A 4 -28.06 -5.01 -10.74
C PHE A 4 -28.28 -5.24 -12.24
N ALA A 5 -27.92 -4.26 -13.06
CA ALA A 5 -27.86 -4.43 -14.50
C ALA A 5 -26.64 -5.33 -14.85
N PRO A 6 -26.77 -6.26 -15.80
CA PRO A 6 -25.64 -7.07 -16.23
C PRO A 6 -24.58 -6.19 -16.91
N MET A 7 -23.35 -6.33 -16.49
CA MET A 7 -22.15 -5.69 -17.10
C MET A 7 -22.13 -5.95 -18.61
N SER A 8 -21.88 -4.92 -19.41
CA SER A 8 -21.91 -4.98 -20.87
C SER A 8 -20.85 -5.97 -21.40
N ALA A 9 -21.27 -6.84 -22.31
CA ALA A 9 -20.46 -7.87 -22.96
C ALA A 9 -19.28 -7.32 -23.80
N LEU A 10 -19.15 -6.01 -23.96
CA LEU A 10 -18.05 -5.38 -24.70
C LEU A 10 -16.70 -5.40 -23.95
N LEU A 11 -16.70 -5.28 -22.61
CA LEU A 11 -15.46 -5.30 -21.83
C LEU A 11 -14.83 -6.70 -21.73
N ALA A 12 -15.66 -7.75 -21.78
CA ALA A 12 -15.14 -9.13 -21.72
C ALA A 12 -14.40 -9.56 -22.99
N THR A 13 -14.64 -8.91 -24.13
CA THR A 13 -14.04 -9.29 -25.42
C THR A 13 -12.68 -8.67 -25.66
N GLU A 14 -12.37 -7.49 -25.14
CA GLU A 14 -11.07 -6.85 -25.33
C GLU A 14 -9.97 -7.45 -24.43
N LEU A 15 -10.31 -7.92 -23.24
CA LEU A 15 -9.35 -8.54 -22.32
C LEU A 15 -9.02 -10.01 -22.68
N ALA A 16 -9.95 -10.71 -23.36
CA ALA A 16 -9.74 -12.11 -23.77
C ALA A 16 -8.78 -12.31 -24.96
N THR A 17 -8.40 -11.25 -25.65
CA THR A 17 -7.59 -11.33 -26.88
C THR A 17 -6.10 -11.05 -26.70
N ASN A 18 -5.61 -10.82 -25.48
CA ASN A 18 -4.18 -10.65 -25.25
C ASN A 18 -3.50 -12.02 -25.06
N PRO A 19 -2.70 -12.52 -26.03
CA PRO A 19 -2.10 -13.84 -25.97
C PRO A 19 -1.01 -14.02 -24.90
N ASP A 20 -0.54 -12.95 -24.27
CA ASP A 20 0.51 -13.01 -23.23
C ASP A 20 -0.02 -13.33 -21.83
N PHE A 21 -1.34 -13.38 -21.64
CA PHE A 21 -1.98 -13.61 -20.34
C PHE A 21 -1.81 -15.05 -19.78
N ASN A 22 -1.42 -16.02 -20.60
CA ASN A 22 -1.37 -17.44 -20.21
C ASN A 22 0.04 -18.04 -20.05
N ARG A 23 1.09 -17.24 -20.00
CA ARG A 23 2.47 -17.75 -20.00
C ARG A 23 3.19 -17.64 -18.65
N TRP A 24 2.64 -18.21 -17.57
CA TRP A 24 3.45 -18.43 -16.38
C TRP A 24 4.05 -19.85 -16.40
N LYS A 25 5.37 -19.97 -16.47
CA LYS A 25 6.11 -21.25 -16.30
C LYS A 25 6.91 -21.18 -15.00
N PRO A 26 6.77 -22.16 -14.09
CA PRO A 26 7.60 -22.20 -12.89
C PRO A 26 9.07 -22.38 -13.27
N ARG A 27 9.93 -21.56 -12.71
CA ARG A 27 11.38 -21.58 -12.98
C ARG A 27 12.21 -21.87 -11.74
N ARG A 28 13.30 -22.63 -11.99
CA ARG A 28 14.56 -22.93 -11.24
C ARG A 28 14.52 -22.83 -9.71
N MET A 29 15.03 -23.90 -9.07
CA MET A 29 15.36 -23.92 -7.65
C MET A 29 16.33 -22.78 -7.29
N TYR A 30 15.82 -21.79 -6.57
CA TYR A 30 16.63 -20.78 -5.90
C TYR A 30 17.05 -21.35 -4.53
N HIS A 31 18.19 -20.90 -3.99
CA HIS A 31 18.56 -21.20 -2.63
C HIS A 31 17.53 -20.54 -1.69
N GLN A 32 16.56 -21.34 -1.26
CA GLN A 32 15.59 -20.94 -0.24
C GLN A 32 16.30 -20.89 1.10
N ILE A 33 15.99 -19.88 1.89
CA ILE A 33 16.42 -19.80 3.28
C ILE A 33 15.27 -20.15 4.21
N SER A 34 15.58 -20.55 5.44
CA SER A 34 14.53 -20.81 6.44
C SER A 34 13.92 -19.52 6.95
N LYS A 35 12.73 -19.62 7.57
CA LYS A 35 12.08 -18.49 8.25
C LYS A 35 12.97 -17.94 9.37
N GLU A 36 13.67 -18.80 10.08
CA GLU A 36 14.59 -18.47 11.15
C GLU A 36 15.81 -17.67 10.64
N ASP A 37 16.37 -18.07 9.48
CA ASP A 37 17.49 -17.34 8.87
C ASP A 37 17.04 -15.95 8.38
N LEU A 38 15.87 -15.86 7.75
CA LEU A 38 15.31 -14.56 7.34
C LEU A 38 15.04 -13.66 8.56
N ALA A 39 14.45 -14.20 9.62
CA ALA A 39 14.22 -13.47 10.87
C ALA A 39 15.53 -12.97 11.50
N LEU A 40 16.56 -13.83 11.51
CA LEU A 40 17.88 -13.48 12.03
C LEU A 40 18.54 -12.36 11.22
N ARG A 41 18.42 -12.36 9.89
CA ARG A 41 18.94 -11.27 9.03
C ARG A 41 18.22 -9.95 9.28
N LEU A 42 16.89 -9.97 9.36
CA LEU A 42 16.08 -8.80 9.68
C LEU A 42 16.39 -8.25 11.09
N SER A 43 16.68 -9.09 12.07
CA SER A 43 16.99 -8.67 13.44
C SER A 43 18.32 -7.91 13.59
N LYS A 44 19.21 -8.01 12.60
CA LYS A 44 20.48 -7.26 12.58
C LYS A 44 20.31 -5.79 12.12
N LEU A 45 19.16 -5.47 11.53
CA LEU A 45 18.87 -4.12 11.03
C LEU A 45 18.34 -3.23 12.16
N PRO A 46 18.61 -1.91 12.10
CA PRO A 46 18.01 -0.98 13.02
C PRO A 46 16.48 -1.07 12.94
N ARG A 47 15.80 -1.11 14.09
CA ARG A 47 14.34 -1.20 14.14
C ARG A 47 13.80 -0.50 15.38
N PHE A 48 12.81 0.37 15.19
CA PHE A 48 12.04 1.00 16.24
C PHE A 48 10.61 0.43 16.24
N SER A 49 10.16 -0.14 17.34
CA SER A 49 8.85 -0.80 17.40
C SER A 49 7.72 0.20 17.27
N LEU A 50 7.02 0.15 16.17
CA LEU A 50 5.89 1.02 15.82
C LEU A 50 4.59 0.23 15.65
N ALA A 51 4.65 -0.84 14.86
CA ALA A 51 3.50 -1.60 14.43
C ALA A 51 3.00 -2.59 15.49
N GLN A 52 1.70 -2.83 15.49
CA GLN A 52 1.07 -3.94 16.19
C GLN A 52 1.06 -5.15 15.25
N LEU A 53 1.93 -6.12 15.54
CA LEU A 53 2.15 -7.31 14.70
C LEU A 53 1.95 -8.59 15.51
N PRO A 54 1.50 -9.68 14.89
CA PRO A 54 1.10 -9.80 13.48
C PRO A 54 -0.24 -9.10 13.21
N THR A 55 -0.40 -8.54 12.00
CA THR A 55 -1.72 -8.04 11.59
C THR A 55 -2.64 -9.23 11.24
N PRO A 56 -3.97 -9.09 11.40
CA PRO A 56 -4.89 -10.18 11.12
C PRO A 56 -4.84 -10.66 9.67
N LEU A 57 -5.04 -11.96 9.50
CA LEU A 57 -5.33 -12.64 8.24
C LEU A 57 -6.78 -13.11 8.31
N GLN A 58 -7.68 -12.47 7.56
CA GLN A 58 -9.13 -12.60 7.68
C GLN A 58 -9.75 -13.10 6.38
N GLN A 59 -10.63 -14.11 6.45
CA GLN A 59 -11.40 -14.54 5.30
C GLN A 59 -12.57 -13.58 5.05
N LEU A 60 -12.79 -13.19 3.79
CA LEU A 60 -13.87 -12.28 3.35
C LEU A 60 -15.00 -13.08 2.71
N THR A 61 -15.78 -13.78 3.54
CA THR A 61 -16.78 -14.75 3.06
C THR A 61 -17.94 -14.08 2.34
N ASN A 62 -18.45 -12.95 2.84
CA ASN A 62 -19.60 -12.28 2.25
C ASN A 62 -19.25 -11.61 0.92
N PHE A 63 -18.06 -11.00 0.85
CA PHE A 63 -17.57 -10.41 -0.38
C PHE A 63 -17.27 -11.49 -1.42
N GLY A 64 -16.57 -12.56 -1.06
CA GLY A 64 -16.26 -13.67 -1.95
C GLY A 64 -17.49 -14.35 -2.55
N THR A 65 -18.55 -14.56 -1.74
CA THR A 65 -19.83 -15.13 -2.20
C THR A 65 -20.47 -14.27 -3.31
N THR A 66 -20.30 -12.95 -3.28
CA THR A 66 -20.83 -12.03 -4.30
C THR A 66 -20.19 -12.27 -5.68
N PHE A 67 -18.97 -12.83 -5.71
CA PHE A 67 -18.18 -13.10 -6.92
C PHE A 67 -18.03 -14.61 -7.20
N GLY A 68 -19.13 -15.35 -7.13
CA GLY A 68 -19.13 -16.77 -7.51
C GLY A 68 -18.43 -17.72 -6.52
N GLY A 69 -18.30 -17.31 -5.27
CA GLY A 69 -17.64 -18.13 -4.23
C GLY A 69 -16.11 -17.99 -4.22
N LEU A 70 -15.58 -16.86 -4.69
CA LEU A 70 -14.14 -16.59 -4.63
C LEU A 70 -13.62 -16.79 -3.20
N ASN A 71 -12.62 -17.63 -3.04
CA ASN A 71 -11.97 -17.86 -1.73
C ASN A 71 -10.99 -16.70 -1.45
N LEU A 72 -11.57 -15.58 -0.99
CA LEU A 72 -10.86 -14.34 -0.75
C LEU A 72 -10.50 -14.16 0.72
N TRP A 73 -9.27 -13.79 0.97
CA TRP A 73 -8.73 -13.42 2.27
C TRP A 73 -8.17 -12.01 2.23
N MET A 74 -8.04 -11.40 3.40
CA MET A 74 -7.44 -10.06 3.54
C MET A 74 -6.38 -10.05 4.62
N LYS A 75 -5.21 -9.49 4.28
CA LYS A 75 -4.18 -9.11 5.25
C LYS A 75 -4.44 -7.69 5.71
N ARG A 76 -4.76 -7.50 6.97
CA ARG A 76 -5.30 -6.27 7.57
C ARG A 76 -4.19 -5.33 8.06
N ASP A 77 -3.38 -4.78 7.15
CA ASP A 77 -2.35 -3.80 7.51
C ASP A 77 -2.92 -2.41 7.86
N ASP A 78 -4.20 -2.15 7.57
CA ASP A 78 -4.96 -1.05 8.14
C ASP A 78 -5.04 -1.11 9.67
N LEU A 79 -4.87 -2.28 10.27
CA LEU A 79 -4.87 -2.50 11.72
C LEU A 79 -3.45 -2.55 12.32
N SER A 80 -2.44 -2.07 11.61
CA SER A 80 -1.05 -2.08 12.07
C SER A 80 -0.74 -1.07 13.20
N GLY A 81 -1.72 -0.35 13.70
CA GLY A 81 -1.54 0.66 14.77
C GLY A 81 -1.15 2.03 14.23
N LEU A 82 -0.52 2.88 15.07
CA LEU A 82 -0.10 4.25 14.73
C LEU A 82 -1.18 5.05 14.01
N GLU A 83 -2.23 5.42 14.75
CA GLU A 83 -3.35 6.23 14.27
C GLU A 83 -3.77 5.93 12.82
N GLY A 84 -4.72 5.02 12.67
CA GLY A 84 -5.28 4.62 11.39
C GLY A 84 -4.43 3.66 10.56
N GLY A 85 -3.37 3.11 11.11
CA GLY A 85 -2.59 2.03 10.50
C GLY A 85 -2.05 2.30 9.09
N GLY A 86 -1.62 1.24 8.44
CA GLY A 86 -1.22 1.23 7.04
C GLY A 86 0.20 0.72 6.79
N ASN A 87 0.49 0.49 5.52
CA ASN A 87 1.75 -0.12 5.07
C ASN A 87 3.01 0.66 5.45
N LYS A 88 2.91 1.97 5.61
CA LYS A 88 4.07 2.79 5.95
C LYS A 88 4.56 2.53 7.37
N THR A 89 3.66 2.15 8.30
CA THR A 89 4.05 1.78 9.67
C THR A 89 5.11 0.68 9.68
N ARG A 90 4.95 -0.38 8.88
CA ARG A 90 5.95 -1.46 8.77
C ARG A 90 7.29 -0.99 8.23
N LYS A 91 7.28 -0.13 7.21
CA LYS A 91 8.49 0.43 6.61
C LYS A 91 9.21 1.36 7.57
N LEU A 92 8.44 2.21 8.24
CA LEU A 92 8.94 3.21 9.18
C LEU A 92 9.57 2.57 10.42
N GLU A 93 9.24 1.33 10.81
CA GLU A 93 9.94 0.65 11.89
C GLU A 93 11.46 0.60 11.65
N PHE A 94 11.87 0.28 10.43
CA PHE A 94 13.30 0.17 10.08
C PHE A 94 13.93 1.55 9.80
N VAL A 95 13.20 2.41 9.10
CA VAL A 95 13.69 3.74 8.72
C VAL A 95 13.84 4.65 9.94
N VAL A 96 12.87 4.62 10.88
CA VAL A 96 12.94 5.36 12.14
C VAL A 96 13.99 4.77 13.07
N GLY A 97 14.16 3.44 13.06
CA GLY A 97 15.24 2.78 13.78
C GLY A 97 16.61 3.31 13.37
N ASP A 98 16.81 3.50 12.07
CA ASP A 98 18.05 4.08 11.53
C ASP A 98 18.21 5.57 11.91
N ALA A 99 17.14 6.36 11.81
CA ALA A 99 17.17 7.77 12.21
C ALA A 99 17.55 7.95 13.69
N VAL A 100 16.99 7.13 14.58
CA VAL A 100 17.31 7.12 16.01
C VAL A 100 18.75 6.71 16.24
N GLN A 101 19.24 5.68 15.56
CA GLN A 101 20.63 5.22 15.67
C GLN A 101 21.62 6.30 15.22
N GLN A 102 21.28 7.09 14.19
CA GLN A 102 22.08 8.22 13.72
C GLN A 102 21.98 9.45 14.64
N GLY A 103 21.12 9.42 15.65
CA GLY A 103 20.93 10.54 16.59
C GLY A 103 20.25 11.75 15.95
N CYS A 104 19.44 11.57 14.93
CA CYS A 104 18.62 12.63 14.34
C CYS A 104 17.55 13.08 15.35
N ASP A 105 17.13 14.35 15.28
CA ASP A 105 16.13 14.91 16.19
C ASP A 105 14.79 15.21 15.49
N MET A 106 14.75 15.09 14.17
CA MET A 106 13.59 15.41 13.35
C MET A 106 13.45 14.44 12.18
N LEU A 107 12.23 13.94 11.93
CA LEU A 107 11.88 13.22 10.70
C LEU A 107 11.31 14.21 9.68
N VAL A 108 11.75 14.08 8.44
CA VAL A 108 11.30 14.92 7.33
C VAL A 108 10.87 14.03 6.18
N THR A 109 9.70 14.31 5.59
CA THR A 109 9.25 13.61 4.38
C THR A 109 8.38 14.49 3.51
N VAL A 110 8.10 13.99 2.30
CA VAL A 110 7.25 14.62 1.28
C VAL A 110 6.09 13.71 0.89
N GLY A 111 4.98 14.30 0.48
CA GLY A 111 3.83 13.57 -0.04
C GLY A 111 2.72 14.48 -0.53
N ALA A 112 1.67 13.91 -1.14
CA ALA A 112 0.45 14.65 -1.46
C ALA A 112 -0.22 15.25 -0.22
N ILE A 113 -1.14 16.17 -0.39
CA ILE A 113 -1.89 16.81 0.72
C ILE A 113 -2.50 15.75 1.66
N GLN A 114 -3.22 14.77 1.12
CA GLN A 114 -3.83 13.69 1.89
C GLN A 114 -2.98 12.41 1.92
N SER A 115 -1.66 12.56 2.02
CA SER A 115 -0.74 11.41 2.02
C SER A 115 -0.86 10.57 3.29
N ASN A 116 -1.11 9.28 3.12
CA ASN A 116 -1.03 8.29 4.20
C ASN A 116 0.42 8.13 4.72
N HIS A 117 1.41 8.42 3.88
CA HIS A 117 2.81 8.34 4.25
C HIS A 117 3.20 9.46 5.22
N THR A 118 2.83 10.72 4.93
CA THR A 118 3.13 11.85 5.80
C THR A 118 2.47 11.69 7.17
N ARG A 119 1.21 11.26 7.23
CA ARG A 119 0.50 10.99 8.50
C ARG A 119 1.21 9.91 9.32
N GLN A 120 1.58 8.78 8.70
CA GLN A 120 2.27 7.70 9.42
C GLN A 120 3.67 8.12 9.86
N THR A 121 4.36 9.00 9.11
CA THR A 121 5.64 9.58 9.52
C THR A 121 5.45 10.48 10.74
N ALA A 122 4.42 11.35 10.77
CA ALA A 122 4.10 12.16 11.94
C ALA A 122 3.83 11.31 13.19
N ALA A 123 3.02 10.24 13.05
CA ALA A 123 2.73 9.31 14.14
C ALA A 123 3.99 8.58 14.64
N SER A 124 4.88 8.21 13.73
CA SER A 124 6.15 7.56 14.05
C SER A 124 7.10 8.51 14.80
N ALA A 125 7.19 9.76 14.36
CA ALA A 125 7.99 10.79 15.01
C ALA A 125 7.48 11.05 16.44
N ALA A 126 6.18 11.24 16.62
CA ALA A 126 5.57 11.42 17.93
C ALA A 126 5.89 10.26 18.87
N LYS A 127 5.75 9.00 18.39
CA LYS A 127 6.05 7.81 19.20
C LYS A 127 7.55 7.67 19.52
N ALA A 128 8.42 8.10 18.60
CA ALA A 128 9.87 8.09 18.81
C ALA A 128 10.40 9.30 19.60
N ASN A 129 9.54 10.21 20.01
CA ASN A 129 9.89 11.49 20.65
C ASN A 129 10.85 12.33 19.79
N LEU A 130 10.58 12.35 18.48
CA LEU A 130 11.26 13.16 17.49
C LEU A 130 10.35 14.28 16.99
N LYS A 131 10.92 15.38 16.52
CA LYS A 131 10.17 16.38 15.76
C LYS A 131 9.80 15.81 14.38
N CYS A 132 8.83 16.44 13.73
CA CYS A 132 8.41 16.06 12.39
C CYS A 132 8.13 17.30 11.55
N ALA A 133 8.67 17.36 10.34
CA ALA A 133 8.33 18.36 9.34
C ALA A 133 7.89 17.67 8.05
N LEU A 134 6.71 18.06 7.55
CA LEU A 134 6.08 17.44 6.39
C LEU A 134 5.96 18.46 5.26
N LEU A 135 6.55 18.15 4.11
CA LEU A 135 6.37 18.93 2.89
C LEU A 135 5.25 18.30 2.05
N HIS A 136 4.09 18.95 2.02
CA HIS A 136 2.99 18.54 1.18
C HIS A 136 3.11 19.16 -0.21
N CYS A 137 2.94 18.35 -1.26
CA CYS A 137 2.91 18.81 -2.64
C CYS A 137 1.48 18.75 -3.17
N ALA A 138 1.02 19.82 -3.82
CA ALA A 138 -0.30 19.93 -4.43
C ALA A 138 -0.34 19.17 -5.78
N TRP A 139 -0.02 17.88 -5.77
CA TRP A 139 0.01 17.03 -6.98
C TRP A 139 -1.37 16.76 -7.57
N THR A 140 -2.43 16.93 -6.79
CA THR A 140 -3.81 16.72 -7.20
C THR A 140 -4.65 17.92 -6.84
N LYS A 141 -5.77 18.11 -7.56
CA LYS A 141 -6.80 19.08 -7.16
C LYS A 141 -7.44 18.64 -5.84
N ASP A 142 -7.85 19.62 -5.04
CA ASP A 142 -8.60 19.37 -3.81
C ASP A 142 -9.90 18.63 -4.12
N ALA A 143 -10.16 17.54 -3.40
CA ALA A 143 -11.33 16.68 -3.64
C ALA A 143 -12.62 17.21 -3.01
N GLY A 144 -12.58 18.34 -2.31
CA GLY A 144 -13.72 18.98 -1.68
C GLY A 144 -13.32 20.18 -0.82
N PRO A 145 -14.29 20.92 -0.27
CA PRO A 145 -14.04 22.20 0.41
C PRO A 145 -13.18 22.10 1.68
N HIS A 146 -13.15 20.93 2.32
CA HIS A 146 -12.37 20.70 3.54
C HIS A 146 -11.15 19.79 3.33
N TYR A 147 -10.76 19.59 2.06
CA TYR A 147 -9.71 18.65 1.70
C TYR A 147 -8.39 18.87 2.47
N ARG A 148 -8.07 20.14 2.79
CA ARG A 148 -6.82 20.51 3.47
C ARG A 148 -6.95 20.65 4.99
N GLU A 149 -8.12 20.32 5.56
CA GLU A 149 -8.42 20.56 6.98
C GLU A 149 -8.72 19.28 7.75
N ILE A 150 -9.09 18.18 7.07
CA ILE A 150 -9.54 16.92 7.67
C ILE A 150 -8.64 15.75 7.24
N GLY A 151 -8.98 14.56 7.67
CA GLY A 151 -8.26 13.34 7.29
C GLY A 151 -6.81 13.33 7.75
N ASN A 152 -5.91 12.97 6.84
CA ASN A 152 -4.47 12.84 7.15
C ASN A 152 -3.83 14.16 7.57
N VAL A 153 -4.27 15.31 7.03
CA VAL A 153 -3.74 16.63 7.38
C VAL A 153 -4.04 16.95 8.84
N LEU A 154 -5.30 16.82 9.25
CA LEU A 154 -5.71 17.04 10.64
C LEU A 154 -4.93 16.13 11.60
N LEU A 155 -4.86 14.85 11.30
CA LEU A 155 -4.16 13.89 12.15
C LEU A 155 -2.67 14.22 12.27
N SER A 156 -2.01 14.60 11.19
CA SER A 156 -0.60 15.02 11.21
C SER A 156 -0.39 16.25 12.10
N SER A 157 -1.27 17.23 12.02
CA SER A 157 -1.25 18.43 12.86
C SER A 157 -1.44 18.09 14.35
N LEU A 158 -2.43 17.24 14.67
CA LEU A 158 -2.69 16.81 16.05
C LEU A 158 -1.52 16.04 16.68
N MET A 159 -0.72 15.34 15.85
CA MET A 159 0.49 14.65 16.27
C MET A 159 1.71 15.57 16.38
N GLY A 160 1.54 16.88 16.20
CA GLY A 160 2.57 17.89 16.40
C GLY A 160 3.54 18.03 15.22
N ALA A 161 3.20 17.55 14.04
CA ALA A 161 4.03 17.76 12.85
C ALA A 161 3.91 19.22 12.35
N GLU A 162 5.03 19.78 11.92
CA GLU A 162 5.07 21.04 11.19
C GLU A 162 4.67 20.77 9.75
N LEU A 163 3.62 21.47 9.26
CA LEU A 163 3.05 21.24 7.94
C LEU A 163 3.44 22.37 7.00
N TYR A 164 4.11 22.02 5.91
CA TYR A 164 4.49 22.91 4.84
C TYR A 164 3.84 22.47 3.54
N VAL A 165 3.58 23.40 2.63
CA VAL A 165 2.98 23.10 1.32
C VAL A 165 3.77 23.73 0.19
N ASP A 166 4.04 22.95 -0.86
CA ASP A 166 4.49 23.43 -2.16
C ASP A 166 3.28 23.44 -3.11
N GLU A 167 2.81 24.62 -3.46
CA GLU A 167 1.67 24.85 -4.36
C GLU A 167 2.06 24.78 -5.85
N THR A 168 3.34 24.57 -6.15
CA THR A 168 3.80 24.49 -7.53
C THR A 168 3.28 23.23 -8.19
N GLU A 169 2.66 23.36 -9.35
CA GLU A 169 2.27 22.21 -10.17
C GLU A 169 3.52 21.45 -10.62
N ARG A 170 3.62 20.18 -10.24
CA ARG A 170 4.73 19.27 -10.54
C ARG A 170 4.22 17.88 -10.81
N PRO A 171 4.95 17.06 -11.61
CA PRO A 171 4.71 15.62 -11.64
C PRO A 171 4.91 14.99 -10.25
N ILE A 172 4.19 13.91 -9.97
CA ILE A 172 4.25 13.21 -8.67
C ILE A 172 5.66 12.67 -8.36
N GLU A 173 6.49 12.44 -9.37
CA GLU A 173 7.90 12.02 -9.23
C GLU A 173 8.81 13.17 -8.81
N ASP A 174 8.42 14.41 -9.08
CA ASP A 174 9.16 15.60 -8.63
C ASP A 174 8.81 15.89 -7.17
N GLN A 175 9.74 15.61 -6.27
CA GLN A 175 9.59 15.80 -4.84
C GLN A 175 9.73 17.26 -4.39
N GLY A 176 9.63 18.20 -5.34
CA GLY A 176 9.62 19.63 -5.07
C GLY A 176 10.95 20.17 -4.50
N PRO A 177 10.90 21.24 -3.70
CA PRO A 177 12.09 21.91 -3.16
C PRO A 177 12.69 21.17 -1.96
N LEU A 178 12.69 19.81 -1.96
CA LEU A 178 13.06 18.99 -0.79
C LEU A 178 14.48 19.28 -0.30
N GLY A 179 15.44 19.50 -1.21
CA GLY A 179 16.81 19.87 -0.84
C GLY A 179 16.88 21.22 -0.13
N ALA A 180 16.17 22.23 -0.63
CA ALA A 180 16.08 23.54 0.00
C ALA A 180 15.35 23.48 1.35
N PHE A 181 14.32 22.64 1.44
CA PHE A 181 13.58 22.41 2.67
C PHE A 181 14.46 21.77 3.76
N MET A 182 15.24 20.76 3.42
CA MET A 182 16.21 20.16 4.33
C MET A 182 17.27 21.17 4.81
N ALA A 183 17.79 22.00 3.90
CA ALA A 183 18.75 23.04 4.25
C ALA A 183 18.14 24.08 5.19
N HIS A 184 16.89 24.47 4.98
CA HIS A 184 16.14 25.38 5.87
C HIS A 184 16.03 24.83 7.30
N LEU A 185 15.61 23.59 7.48
CA LEU A 185 15.51 22.95 8.79
C LEU A 185 16.87 22.80 9.49
N THR A 186 17.91 22.49 8.72
CA THR A 186 19.29 22.42 9.24
C THR A 186 19.76 23.79 9.73
N ALA A 187 19.45 24.86 9.00
CA ALA A 187 19.79 26.22 9.40
C ALA A 187 19.04 26.67 10.70
N GLN A 188 17.93 26.06 11.02
CA GLN A 188 17.21 26.23 12.29
C GLN A 188 17.83 25.46 13.46
N GLY A 189 18.91 24.71 13.23
CA GLY A 189 19.65 23.95 14.23
C GLY A 189 19.17 22.52 14.44
N HIS A 190 18.31 21.99 13.54
CA HIS A 190 17.90 20.60 13.55
C HIS A 190 18.91 19.66 12.89
N ARG A 191 18.83 18.39 13.24
CA ARG A 191 19.47 17.26 12.56
C ARG A 191 18.40 16.44 11.85
N PRO A 192 17.85 16.94 10.72
CA PRO A 192 16.73 16.32 10.07
C PRO A 192 17.15 15.03 9.37
N TYR A 193 16.32 14.00 9.49
CA TYR A 193 16.45 12.73 8.78
C TYR A 193 15.43 12.68 7.65
N LEU A 194 15.93 12.62 6.41
CA LEU A 194 15.09 12.57 5.23
C LEU A 194 14.55 11.16 5.00
N ILE A 195 13.23 11.03 4.91
CA ILE A 195 12.52 9.84 4.45
C ILE A 195 11.96 10.14 3.07
N PRO A 196 12.44 9.48 2.00
CA PRO A 196 11.89 9.67 0.66
C PRO A 196 10.40 9.37 0.58
N GLY A 197 9.69 9.93 -0.40
CA GLY A 197 8.27 9.71 -0.60
C GLY A 197 7.89 8.23 -0.59
N GLY A 198 6.91 7.85 0.25
CA GLY A 198 6.51 6.46 0.46
C GLY A 198 7.55 5.55 1.12
N ALA A 199 8.68 6.10 1.60
CA ALA A 199 9.84 5.39 2.12
C ALA A 199 10.47 4.40 1.11
N SER A 200 10.29 4.63 -0.20
CA SER A 200 10.59 3.60 -1.20
C SER A 200 12.03 3.61 -1.68
N GLU A 201 12.63 4.76 -1.86
CA GLU A 201 14.03 4.90 -2.29
C GLU A 201 15.02 4.91 -1.11
N HIS A 202 14.57 4.42 0.02
CA HIS A 202 15.39 4.23 1.20
C HIS A 202 15.90 2.78 1.25
N PRO A 203 17.19 2.52 1.58
CA PRO A 203 17.74 1.15 1.63
C PRO A 203 16.93 0.19 2.54
N LEU A 204 16.31 0.71 3.58
CA LEU A 204 15.47 -0.05 4.51
C LEU A 204 13.97 -0.01 4.18
N GLY A 205 13.57 0.69 3.12
CA GLY A 205 12.16 0.95 2.79
C GLY A 205 11.33 -0.29 2.46
N SER A 206 11.98 -1.36 1.97
CA SER A 206 11.32 -2.64 1.66
C SER A 206 11.33 -3.64 2.83
N MET A 207 12.13 -3.41 3.89
CA MET A 207 12.37 -4.38 4.97
C MET A 207 11.09 -4.73 5.75
N GLY A 208 10.22 -3.73 5.96
CA GLY A 208 8.94 -3.95 6.62
C GLY A 208 8.04 -4.95 5.88
N TYR A 209 8.16 -5.01 4.54
CA TYR A 209 7.39 -5.96 3.73
C TYR A 209 8.09 -7.29 3.49
N ILE A 210 9.40 -7.37 3.60
CA ILE A 210 10.08 -8.67 3.78
C ILE A 210 9.67 -9.30 5.12
N ASN A 211 9.58 -8.50 6.19
CA ASN A 211 9.05 -8.98 7.48
C ASN A 211 7.57 -9.39 7.37
N CYS A 212 6.76 -8.69 6.58
CA CYS A 212 5.37 -9.08 6.31
C CYS A 212 5.29 -10.41 5.55
N ALA A 213 6.18 -10.66 4.60
CA ALA A 213 6.27 -11.94 3.90
C ALA A 213 6.57 -13.11 4.86
N LEU A 214 7.49 -12.91 5.80
CA LEU A 214 7.77 -13.86 6.88
C LEU A 214 6.55 -14.09 7.78
N GLU A 215 5.83 -13.03 8.12
CA GLU A 215 4.60 -13.07 8.91
C GLU A 215 3.49 -13.86 8.19
N ILE A 216 3.27 -13.59 6.89
CA ILE A 216 2.32 -14.34 6.05
C ILE A 216 2.71 -15.82 6.01
N ALA A 217 3.98 -16.15 5.76
CA ALA A 217 4.48 -17.52 5.75
C ALA A 217 4.19 -18.27 7.06
N THR A 218 4.31 -17.58 8.17
CA THR A 218 4.05 -18.14 9.50
C THR A 218 2.55 -18.35 9.74
N GLN A 219 1.72 -17.37 9.36
CA GLN A 219 0.27 -17.45 9.51
C GLN A 219 -0.36 -18.51 8.59
N THR A 220 0.10 -18.61 7.35
CA THR A 220 -0.41 -19.61 6.40
C THR A 220 -0.05 -21.03 6.82
N GLU A 221 1.16 -21.24 7.35
CA GLU A 221 1.54 -22.53 7.94
C GLU A 221 0.65 -22.91 9.12
N GLN A 222 0.38 -21.97 10.05
CA GLN A 222 -0.49 -22.21 11.20
C GLN A 222 -1.92 -22.54 10.80
N LEU A 223 -2.42 -21.94 9.72
CA LEU A 223 -3.76 -22.17 9.19
C LEU A 223 -3.85 -23.40 8.26
N GLY A 224 -2.72 -23.97 7.84
CA GLY A 224 -2.69 -25.07 6.87
C GLY A 224 -3.20 -24.65 5.48
N ILE A 225 -2.97 -23.40 5.07
CA ILE A 225 -3.41 -22.84 3.78
C ILE A 225 -2.22 -22.33 2.97
N GLU A 226 -2.38 -22.29 1.65
CA GLU A 226 -1.49 -21.62 0.73
C GLU A 226 -2.33 -20.68 -0.15
N PHE A 227 -1.80 -19.52 -0.49
CA PHE A 227 -2.43 -18.59 -1.43
C PHE A 227 -1.84 -18.78 -2.81
N ASP A 228 -2.71 -18.83 -3.83
CA ASP A 228 -2.29 -18.86 -5.24
C ASP A 228 -1.91 -17.46 -5.70
N TYR A 229 -2.65 -16.44 -5.25
CA TYR A 229 -2.47 -15.04 -5.63
C TYR A 229 -2.44 -14.13 -4.40
N LEU A 230 -1.64 -13.06 -4.51
CA LEU A 230 -1.70 -11.91 -3.61
C LEU A 230 -1.91 -10.66 -4.46
N VAL A 231 -2.95 -9.88 -4.15
CA VAL A 231 -3.29 -8.64 -4.86
C VAL A 231 -3.14 -7.45 -3.92
N HIS A 232 -2.56 -6.37 -4.39
CA HIS A 232 -2.45 -5.11 -3.63
C HIS A 232 -2.27 -3.92 -4.57
N THR A 233 -2.49 -2.70 -4.08
CA THR A 233 -2.15 -1.49 -4.85
C THR A 233 -0.65 -1.20 -4.79
N THR A 234 -0.03 -0.96 -5.94
CA THR A 234 1.36 -0.55 -6.05
C THR A 234 1.48 0.88 -6.57
N GLY A 235 1.98 1.77 -5.72
CA GLY A 235 2.34 3.15 -6.05
C GLY A 235 3.86 3.31 -6.00
N SER A 236 4.41 3.66 -4.85
CA SER A 236 5.84 3.86 -4.63
C SER A 236 6.72 2.59 -4.70
N SER A 237 6.15 1.42 -5.01
CA SER A 237 6.78 0.14 -5.35
C SER A 237 7.40 -0.66 -4.22
N SER A 238 7.91 -0.07 -3.12
CA SER A 238 8.68 -0.82 -2.10
C SER A 238 7.83 -1.82 -1.27
N THR A 239 6.49 -1.71 -1.27
CA THR A 239 5.60 -2.72 -0.69
C THR A 239 5.66 -4.02 -1.51
N GLN A 240 5.45 -3.92 -2.82
CA GLN A 240 5.54 -5.08 -3.73
C GLN A 240 6.96 -5.65 -3.74
N ALA A 241 7.95 -4.78 -3.78
CA ALA A 241 9.35 -5.19 -3.76
C ALA A 241 9.70 -6.02 -2.52
N GLY A 242 9.28 -5.58 -1.33
CA GLY A 242 9.52 -6.31 -0.08
C GLY A 242 8.79 -7.64 -0.01
N LEU A 243 7.50 -7.70 -0.41
CA LEU A 243 6.74 -8.95 -0.48
C LEU A 243 7.40 -9.94 -1.44
N LEU A 244 7.76 -9.48 -2.63
CA LEU A 244 8.36 -10.32 -3.67
C LEU A 244 9.74 -10.83 -3.23
N ALA A 245 10.59 -9.95 -2.67
CA ALA A 245 11.90 -10.34 -2.13
C ALA A 245 11.76 -11.39 -1.02
N GLY A 246 10.84 -11.18 -0.07
CA GLY A 246 10.59 -12.13 1.01
C GLY A 246 10.04 -13.47 0.52
N PHE A 247 9.07 -13.45 -0.40
CA PHE A 247 8.52 -14.68 -0.97
C PHE A 247 9.57 -15.47 -1.77
N LYS A 248 10.40 -14.78 -2.56
CA LYS A 248 11.51 -15.41 -3.27
C LYS A 248 12.53 -16.02 -2.31
N ALA A 249 12.93 -15.29 -1.28
CA ALA A 249 13.87 -15.81 -0.27
C ALA A 249 13.34 -17.07 0.45
N LEU A 250 12.05 -17.10 0.77
CA LEU A 250 11.38 -18.21 1.45
C LEU A 250 10.90 -19.32 0.50
N GLY A 251 10.99 -19.13 -0.82
CA GLY A 251 10.48 -20.09 -1.81
C GLY A 251 8.96 -20.19 -1.89
N ILE A 252 8.25 -19.17 -1.45
CA ILE A 252 6.79 -19.07 -1.54
C ILE A 252 6.38 -18.85 -3.00
N LYS A 253 5.40 -19.61 -3.47
CA LYS A 253 4.99 -19.63 -4.87
C LYS A 253 3.81 -18.71 -5.19
N THR A 254 3.23 -18.07 -4.18
CA THR A 254 2.11 -17.14 -4.34
C THR A 254 2.46 -16.07 -5.37
N HIS A 255 1.62 -15.92 -6.39
CA HIS A 255 1.81 -14.94 -7.45
C HIS A 255 1.34 -13.56 -6.99
N ILE A 256 2.25 -12.56 -7.02
CA ILE A 256 1.95 -11.20 -6.56
C ILE A 256 1.55 -10.33 -7.74
N ILE A 257 0.35 -9.73 -7.66
CA ILE A 257 -0.19 -8.80 -8.65
C ILE A 257 -0.30 -7.42 -8.00
N GLY A 258 0.46 -6.45 -8.49
CA GLY A 258 0.34 -5.05 -8.13
C GLY A 258 -0.66 -4.35 -9.04
N VAL A 259 -1.66 -3.68 -8.46
CA VAL A 259 -2.56 -2.78 -9.18
C VAL A 259 -1.99 -1.38 -9.10
N ALA A 260 -1.61 -0.80 -10.21
CA ALA A 260 -1.01 0.53 -10.24
C ALA A 260 -1.98 1.61 -9.75
N ASP A 261 -1.48 2.59 -9.00
CA ASP A 261 -2.25 3.76 -8.56
C ASP A 261 -2.30 4.87 -9.62
N ASP A 262 -1.63 4.65 -10.75
CA ASP A 262 -1.58 5.48 -11.95
C ASP A 262 -1.38 4.61 -13.20
N GLY A 263 -1.17 5.21 -14.38
CA GLY A 263 -0.97 4.48 -15.65
C GLY A 263 0.43 3.89 -15.88
N GLU A 264 1.40 4.14 -15.00
CA GLU A 264 2.83 3.90 -15.25
C GLU A 264 3.29 2.48 -14.90
N THR A 265 2.64 1.46 -15.45
CA THR A 265 2.89 0.05 -15.12
C THR A 265 4.32 -0.41 -15.43
N GLN A 266 4.90 0.01 -16.55
CA GLN A 266 6.26 -0.39 -16.95
C GLN A 266 7.33 0.22 -16.03
N ILE A 267 7.17 1.49 -15.66
CA ILE A 267 8.06 2.18 -14.73
C ILE A 267 7.99 1.49 -13.37
N LYS A 268 6.78 1.19 -12.88
CA LYS A 268 6.60 0.48 -11.62
C LYS A 268 7.17 -0.93 -11.64
N THR A 269 6.98 -1.69 -12.72
CA THR A 269 7.57 -3.04 -12.88
C THR A 269 9.09 -3.01 -12.76
N LYS A 270 9.74 -2.07 -13.45
CA LYS A 270 11.19 -1.88 -13.36
C LYS A 270 11.61 -1.53 -11.92
N ARG A 271 10.95 -0.55 -11.31
CA ARG A 271 11.25 -0.07 -9.96
C ARG A 271 11.05 -1.14 -8.88
N VAL A 272 9.98 -1.93 -8.96
CA VAL A 272 9.73 -3.06 -8.06
C VAL A 272 10.88 -4.06 -8.11
N ARG A 273 11.33 -4.43 -9.31
CA ARG A 273 12.44 -5.37 -9.49
C ARG A 273 13.74 -4.83 -8.88
N GLU A 274 14.07 -3.58 -9.15
CA GLU A 274 15.27 -2.92 -8.64
C GLU A 274 15.26 -2.89 -7.11
N LEU A 275 14.21 -2.35 -6.51
CA LEU A 275 14.06 -2.27 -5.05
C LEU A 275 14.03 -3.66 -4.38
N ALA A 276 13.45 -4.67 -5.01
CA ALA A 276 13.45 -6.02 -4.47
C ALA A 276 14.85 -6.63 -4.41
N ASN A 277 15.65 -6.43 -5.46
CA ASN A 277 17.02 -6.93 -5.50
C ASN A 277 17.95 -6.15 -4.56
N GLU A 278 17.78 -4.83 -4.44
CA GLU A 278 18.49 -4.01 -3.44
C GLU A 278 18.17 -4.46 -2.01
N ALA A 279 16.90 -4.77 -1.74
CA ALA A 279 16.48 -5.27 -0.45
C ALA A 279 17.09 -6.65 -0.12
N LEU A 280 17.15 -7.55 -1.10
CA LEU A 280 17.84 -8.84 -0.95
C LEU A 280 19.34 -8.66 -0.67
N GLN A 281 20.01 -7.75 -1.38
CA GLN A 281 21.43 -7.43 -1.15
C GLN A 281 21.67 -6.86 0.25
N THR A 282 20.78 -6.00 0.75
CA THR A 282 20.85 -5.46 2.12
C THR A 282 20.79 -6.58 3.17
N LEU A 283 20.10 -7.68 2.87
CA LEU A 283 20.02 -8.89 3.70
C LEU A 283 21.14 -9.92 3.39
N GLU A 284 22.14 -9.55 2.59
CA GLU A 284 23.21 -10.45 2.16
C GLU A 284 22.67 -11.69 1.42
N LEU A 285 21.62 -11.50 0.64
CA LEU A 285 21.03 -12.51 -0.22
C LEU A 285 21.33 -12.20 -1.68
N PRO A 286 21.39 -13.20 -2.57
CA PRO A 286 21.61 -12.97 -3.99
C PRO A 286 20.42 -12.24 -4.62
N ALA A 287 20.65 -11.48 -5.69
CA ALA A 287 19.60 -10.88 -6.50
C ALA A 287 18.81 -11.99 -7.21
N LEU A 288 17.55 -12.17 -6.84
CA LEU A 288 16.72 -13.30 -7.27
C LEU A 288 15.50 -12.89 -8.10
N VAL A 289 15.24 -11.57 -8.23
CA VAL A 289 14.03 -11.07 -8.86
C VAL A 289 14.32 -10.63 -10.29
N ASN A 290 13.70 -11.31 -11.25
CA ASN A 290 13.77 -10.98 -12.67
C ASN A 290 12.54 -10.18 -13.11
N ALA A 291 12.55 -9.67 -14.34
CA ALA A 291 11.42 -8.87 -14.86
C ALA A 291 10.11 -9.69 -14.93
N GLU A 292 10.22 -10.96 -15.29
CA GLU A 292 9.09 -11.90 -15.38
C GLU A 292 8.47 -12.29 -14.03
N ASP A 293 9.13 -11.98 -12.94
CA ASP A 293 8.61 -12.23 -11.58
C ASP A 293 7.69 -11.10 -11.10
N VAL A 294 7.71 -9.95 -11.77
CA VAL A 294 6.97 -8.76 -11.37
C VAL A 294 5.77 -8.57 -12.28
N GLU A 295 4.58 -8.66 -11.71
CA GLU A 295 3.34 -8.31 -12.41
C GLU A 295 2.78 -7.01 -11.83
N VAL A 296 2.59 -6.01 -12.69
CA VAL A 296 1.88 -4.77 -12.40
C VAL A 296 0.84 -4.56 -13.49
N ILE A 297 -0.43 -4.50 -13.07
CA ILE A 297 -1.55 -4.22 -13.97
C ILE A 297 -2.02 -2.78 -13.79
N ALA A 298 -2.56 -2.19 -14.87
CA ALA A 298 -3.19 -0.89 -14.78
C ALA A 298 -4.50 -0.98 -13.99
N SER A 299 -4.79 0.01 -13.17
CA SER A 299 -6.17 0.26 -12.78
C SER A 299 -6.85 1.01 -13.92
N ASN A 300 -8.10 0.65 -14.23
CA ASN A 300 -8.86 1.40 -15.21
C ASN A 300 -9.06 2.82 -14.68
N ASP A 301 -8.72 3.85 -15.49
CA ASP A 301 -8.78 5.28 -15.20
C ASP A 301 -7.81 5.80 -14.12
N ALA A 302 -6.81 6.37 -14.60
CA ALA A 302 -5.49 6.36 -14.04
C ALA A 302 -5.06 7.62 -13.29
N ASP A 303 -5.87 8.65 -13.14
CA ASP A 303 -5.43 9.84 -12.44
C ASP A 303 -5.25 9.57 -10.94
N TYR A 304 -4.05 9.81 -10.45
CA TYR A 304 -3.75 9.71 -9.03
C TYR A 304 -4.72 10.57 -8.19
N GLY A 305 -5.27 10.01 -7.13
CA GLY A 305 -6.19 10.72 -6.23
C GLY A 305 -7.65 10.77 -6.71
N TYR A 306 -7.98 10.22 -7.88
CA TYR A 306 -9.34 10.18 -8.41
C TYR A 306 -9.88 8.74 -8.44
N ALA A 307 -11.15 8.57 -8.06
CA ALA A 307 -11.85 7.29 -8.15
C ALA A 307 -13.01 7.38 -9.15
N ASP A 308 -12.99 6.51 -10.14
CA ASP A 308 -14.11 6.32 -11.06
C ASP A 308 -15.31 5.66 -10.40
N SER A 309 -16.39 5.48 -11.14
CA SER A 309 -17.61 4.82 -10.64
C SER A 309 -17.35 3.38 -10.19
N ALA A 310 -16.47 2.67 -10.86
CA ALA A 310 -16.19 1.26 -10.58
C ALA A 310 -15.35 1.08 -9.31
N ILE A 311 -14.37 1.95 -9.08
CA ILE A 311 -13.59 2.01 -7.84
C ILE A 311 -14.51 2.33 -6.66
N LYS A 312 -15.40 3.35 -6.82
CA LYS A 312 -16.37 3.74 -5.78
C LYS A 312 -17.35 2.62 -5.46
N GLU A 313 -17.79 1.87 -6.46
CA GLU A 313 -18.67 0.70 -6.26
C GLU A 313 -17.94 -0.42 -5.51
N GLY A 314 -16.69 -0.70 -5.84
CA GLY A 314 -15.85 -1.66 -5.10
C GLY A 314 -15.71 -1.29 -3.62
N ILE A 315 -15.49 0.01 -3.32
CA ILE A 315 -15.42 0.53 -1.95
C ILE A 315 -16.75 0.33 -1.21
N ARG A 316 -17.89 0.70 -1.83
CA ARG A 316 -19.23 0.51 -1.24
C ARG A 316 -19.53 -0.95 -0.97
N LEU A 317 -19.17 -1.82 -1.92
CA LEU A 317 -19.42 -3.25 -1.81
C LEU A 317 -18.60 -3.87 -0.67
N MET A 318 -17.32 -3.54 -0.54
CA MET A 318 -16.47 -3.99 0.56
C MET A 318 -17.02 -3.52 1.90
N ALA A 319 -17.40 -2.26 2.00
CA ALA A 319 -18.02 -1.69 3.21
C ALA A 319 -19.34 -2.40 3.57
N ALA A 320 -20.23 -2.60 2.60
CA ALA A 320 -21.54 -3.21 2.83
C ALA A 320 -21.47 -4.72 3.15
N LYS A 321 -20.48 -5.43 2.64
CA LYS A 321 -20.35 -6.89 2.82
C LYS A 321 -19.50 -7.26 4.03
N GLU A 322 -18.43 -6.53 4.30
CA GLU A 322 -17.46 -6.91 5.32
C GLU A 322 -17.29 -5.85 6.42
N GLY A 323 -17.92 -4.67 6.32
CA GLY A 323 -17.74 -3.56 7.26
C GLY A 323 -16.34 -2.95 7.19
N ILE A 324 -15.64 -3.11 6.06
CA ILE A 324 -14.27 -2.65 5.87
C ILE A 324 -14.27 -1.44 4.95
N ILE A 325 -13.72 -0.32 5.43
CA ILE A 325 -13.63 0.92 4.67
C ILE A 325 -12.29 0.99 3.94
N ALA A 326 -12.37 1.28 2.64
CA ALA A 326 -11.22 1.49 1.77
C ALA A 326 -11.17 2.93 1.27
N ASP A 327 -9.97 3.44 0.99
CA ASP A 327 -9.78 4.77 0.41
C ASP A 327 -9.89 4.73 -1.13
N PRO A 328 -10.20 5.87 -1.78
CA PRO A 328 -10.35 5.92 -3.23
C PRO A 328 -9.03 5.93 -4.01
N VAL A 329 -7.90 6.24 -3.34
CA VAL A 329 -6.60 6.41 -3.99
C VAL A 329 -5.90 5.08 -4.20
N TYR A 330 -5.92 4.21 -3.19
CA TYR A 330 -5.16 2.96 -3.17
C TYR A 330 -6.06 1.74 -3.03
N GLU A 331 -6.73 1.57 -1.88
CA GLU A 331 -7.41 0.30 -1.58
C GLU A 331 -8.63 0.05 -2.48
N GLY A 332 -9.34 1.09 -2.86
CA GLY A 332 -10.43 0.97 -3.84
C GLY A 332 -9.95 0.41 -5.18
N ARG A 333 -8.72 0.73 -5.60
CA ARG A 333 -8.11 0.19 -6.82
C ARG A 333 -7.74 -1.29 -6.67
N ALA A 334 -7.18 -1.69 -5.53
CA ALA A 334 -6.89 -3.10 -5.27
C ALA A 334 -8.16 -3.95 -5.24
N ILE A 335 -9.23 -3.46 -4.60
CA ILE A 335 -10.54 -4.11 -4.59
C ILE A 335 -11.09 -4.22 -6.01
N ARG A 336 -11.05 -3.14 -6.78
CA ARG A 336 -11.46 -3.14 -8.19
C ARG A 336 -10.64 -4.14 -9.00
N GLY A 337 -9.33 -4.17 -8.79
CA GLY A 337 -8.42 -5.13 -9.44
C GLY A 337 -8.82 -6.58 -9.17
N VAL A 338 -9.18 -6.94 -7.93
CA VAL A 338 -9.69 -8.29 -7.60
C VAL A 338 -10.99 -8.58 -8.34
N ILE A 339 -11.92 -7.62 -8.42
CA ILE A 339 -13.20 -7.78 -9.13
C ILE A 339 -12.95 -8.05 -10.63
N ASP A 340 -12.07 -7.27 -11.26
CA ASP A 340 -11.76 -7.39 -12.69
C ASP A 340 -11.01 -8.68 -13.02
N LEU A 341 -10.04 -9.07 -12.17
CA LEU A 341 -9.32 -10.32 -12.31
C LEU A 341 -10.26 -11.53 -12.18
N GLN A 342 -11.22 -11.49 -11.26
CA GLN A 342 -12.23 -12.52 -11.12
C GLN A 342 -13.18 -12.55 -12.35
N ALA A 343 -13.64 -11.40 -12.80
CA ALA A 343 -14.54 -11.29 -13.96
C ALA A 343 -13.90 -11.77 -15.27
N SER A 344 -12.58 -11.59 -15.41
CA SER A 344 -11.80 -12.08 -16.56
C SER A 344 -11.35 -13.55 -16.42
N ALA A 345 -11.81 -14.27 -15.41
CA ALA A 345 -11.42 -15.64 -15.11
C ALA A 345 -9.88 -15.84 -14.94
N ARG A 346 -9.18 -14.78 -14.49
CA ARG A 346 -7.76 -14.84 -14.16
C ARG A 346 -7.50 -15.76 -12.97
N PHE A 347 -8.41 -15.79 -12.02
CA PHE A 347 -8.37 -16.72 -10.90
C PHE A 347 -9.05 -18.04 -11.31
N PRO A 348 -8.31 -19.17 -11.30
CA PRO A 348 -8.90 -20.49 -11.50
C PRO A 348 -10.01 -20.77 -10.48
N PRO A 349 -10.96 -21.67 -10.78
CA PRO A 349 -11.85 -22.20 -9.76
C PRO A 349 -11.05 -22.70 -8.55
N ASP A 350 -11.53 -22.45 -7.35
CA ASP A 350 -10.91 -22.82 -6.07
C ASP A 350 -9.60 -22.08 -5.70
N ALA A 351 -9.14 -21.14 -6.53
CA ALA A 351 -8.00 -20.31 -6.20
C ALA A 351 -8.21 -19.56 -4.88
N LYS A 352 -7.19 -19.57 -4.02
CA LYS A 352 -7.16 -18.78 -2.80
C LYS A 352 -6.43 -17.47 -3.06
N VAL A 353 -7.13 -16.38 -2.89
CA VAL A 353 -6.63 -15.03 -3.17
C VAL A 353 -6.47 -14.26 -1.88
N LEU A 354 -5.29 -13.66 -1.68
CA LEU A 354 -5.02 -12.76 -0.58
C LEU A 354 -5.03 -11.31 -1.09
N LEU A 355 -5.95 -10.50 -0.60
CA LEU A 355 -5.97 -9.06 -0.80
C LEU A 355 -5.24 -8.38 0.37
N MET A 356 -4.29 -7.48 0.08
CA MET A 356 -3.66 -6.67 1.12
C MET A 356 -4.46 -5.38 1.32
N HIS A 357 -4.93 -5.13 2.54
CA HIS A 357 -5.45 -3.82 2.93
C HIS A 357 -4.31 -2.98 3.51
N LEU A 358 -3.76 -2.09 2.70
CA LEU A 358 -2.56 -1.32 3.03
C LEU A 358 -2.84 -0.04 3.85
N GLY A 359 -4.08 0.18 4.27
CA GLY A 359 -4.49 1.33 5.06
C GLY A 359 -5.31 2.35 4.26
N GLY A 360 -5.16 3.64 4.56
CA GLY A 360 -5.83 4.72 3.83
C GLY A 360 -7.17 5.16 4.39
N SER A 361 -7.79 4.42 5.29
CA SER A 361 -9.10 4.75 5.86
C SER A 361 -9.23 6.17 6.41
N PRO A 362 -8.22 6.79 7.05
CA PRO A 362 -8.33 8.18 7.49
C PRO A 362 -8.51 9.18 6.35
N ALA A 363 -8.02 8.87 5.14
CA ALA A 363 -8.14 9.77 3.99
C ALA A 363 -9.56 9.84 3.44
N ILE A 364 -10.42 8.83 3.65
CA ILE A 364 -11.76 8.75 3.04
C ILE A 364 -12.59 10.00 3.31
N HIS A 365 -12.47 10.59 4.50
CA HIS A 365 -13.21 11.78 4.90
C HIS A 365 -12.89 12.99 4.01
N ALA A 366 -11.62 13.14 3.61
CA ALA A 366 -11.19 14.22 2.73
C ALA A 366 -11.66 14.03 1.27
N TYR A 367 -12.06 12.83 0.90
CA TYR A 367 -12.61 12.48 -0.40
C TYR A 367 -14.13 12.36 -0.42
N ALA A 368 -14.83 12.81 0.63
CA ALA A 368 -16.29 12.74 0.73
C ALA A 368 -17.01 13.35 -0.50
N GLY A 369 -16.44 14.43 -1.09
CA GLY A 369 -16.97 15.05 -2.29
C GLY A 369 -16.93 14.19 -3.56
N GLN A 370 -16.23 13.06 -3.55
CA GLN A 370 -16.23 12.09 -4.65
C GLN A 370 -17.36 11.05 -4.56
N PHE A 371 -18.09 11.03 -3.43
CA PHE A 371 -19.21 10.10 -3.20
C PHE A 371 -20.53 10.85 -3.25
N ASP A 372 -21.63 10.10 -3.37
CA ASP A 372 -22.98 10.66 -3.36
C ASP A 372 -23.28 11.32 -2.01
N THR A 373 -24.13 12.34 -2.03
CA THR A 373 -24.58 13.01 -0.83
C THR A 373 -25.27 12.03 0.12
N VAL A 374 -24.87 12.08 1.40
CA VAL A 374 -25.53 11.33 2.46
C VAL A 374 -26.79 12.09 2.88
N GLU A 375 -27.94 11.45 2.75
CA GLU A 375 -29.22 11.98 3.20
C GLU A 375 -29.64 11.31 4.51
N LEU A 376 -29.95 12.12 5.51
CA LEU A 376 -30.53 11.65 6.77
C LEU A 376 -32.05 11.73 6.67
N THR A 377 -32.73 10.60 6.81
CA THR A 377 -34.20 10.57 6.86
C THR A 377 -34.66 10.96 8.26
N PRO A 378 -35.43 12.05 8.44
CA PRO A 378 -35.98 12.39 9.73
C PRO A 378 -36.91 11.28 10.24
N PHE A 379 -36.75 10.90 11.48
CA PHE A 379 -37.67 9.99 12.17
C PHE A 379 -38.64 10.80 13.04
N SER A 380 -39.94 10.79 12.72
CA SER A 380 -41.01 11.30 13.58
C SER A 380 -41.56 10.10 14.33
N GLY A 381 -41.27 9.98 15.61
CA GLY A 381 -41.93 8.98 16.47
C GLY A 381 -43.33 9.52 16.88
N ASP A 382 -44.34 9.25 16.10
CA ASP A 382 -45.73 9.43 16.48
C ASP A 382 -46.23 8.16 17.17
#